data_99aae0ff61ebe044d0abf6a7ca753449
#
_entry.id   99aae0ff61ebe044d0abf6a7ca753449
#
_cell.length_a   1.000
_cell.length_b   1.000
_cell.length_c   1.000
_cell.angle_alpha   90.00
_cell.angle_beta   90.00
_cell.angle_gamma   90.00
#
_symmetry.space_group_name_H-M   'P 1'
#
loop_
_entity.id
_entity.type
_entity.pdbx_description
1 polymer ?
#
loop_
_entity_poly.entity_id
_entity_poly.type
_entity_poly.pdbx_seq_one_letter_code
_entity_poly.pdbx_strand_id
1 'polypeptide(L)'
;MKTFVKFCGLRDSGATKEVPVGGAAGFVIGVPSSLRNLSPKRAAELIPDVPTEAEAWAVVVDPPADLIHQLFDEVGVDRVQVYGSIPEGLEFLEVHHLVPSMPIPPVAAGGDDPKVPPAEDFPRVHLDVAGQPLPGGSGVRPNWETCARIVDAHPGRKFVLAGGLTAENVGDALATVRPWGVDVSSGIESAPGVKDVARMRAFVRAVEAFESGHA
;
A
#
# COMPACT_ATOMS: atom_id res chain seq x y z
N MET A 1 17.79 -7.94 -4.13
CA MET A 1 17.14 -6.58 -4.24
C MET A 1 16.37 -6.37 -2.95
N LYS A 2 16.47 -5.21 -2.30
CA LYS A 2 15.74 -4.97 -1.04
C LYS A 2 14.24 -4.82 -1.31
N THR A 3 13.40 -5.52 -0.55
CA THR A 3 11.95 -5.46 -0.65
C THR A 3 11.44 -4.08 -0.20
N PHE A 4 10.59 -3.44 -0.99
CA PHE A 4 9.92 -2.21 -0.59
C PHE A 4 8.88 -2.53 0.50
N VAL A 5 8.86 -1.76 1.60
CA VAL A 5 7.91 -1.96 2.71
C VAL A 5 7.10 -0.69 2.91
N LYS A 6 5.76 -0.81 2.81
CA LYS A 6 4.84 0.28 3.11
C LYS A 6 4.08 -0.01 4.41
N PHE A 7 4.00 0.98 5.29
CA PHE A 7 3.14 0.99 6.47
C PHE A 7 1.91 1.85 6.21
N CYS A 8 0.73 1.24 6.16
CA CYS A 8 -0.51 1.89 5.77
C CYS A 8 -1.41 2.26 6.95
N GLY A 9 -2.11 3.40 6.84
CA GLY A 9 -3.04 3.88 7.85
C GLY A 9 -2.37 4.47 9.08
N LEU A 10 -1.26 5.19 8.89
CA LEU A 10 -0.56 5.94 9.93
C LEU A 10 -1.36 7.17 10.35
N ARG A 11 -1.37 7.49 11.66
CA ARG A 11 -2.17 8.58 12.23
C ARG A 11 -1.44 9.44 13.26
N ASP A 12 -0.26 9.03 13.66
CA ASP A 12 0.55 9.69 14.67
C ASP A 12 2.03 9.74 14.31
N SER A 13 2.73 10.72 14.87
CA SER A 13 4.14 10.99 14.64
C SER A 13 5.05 9.82 15.06
N GLY A 14 4.72 9.12 16.14
CA GLY A 14 5.54 8.03 16.66
C GLY A 14 5.62 6.87 15.67
N ALA A 15 4.47 6.44 15.15
CA ALA A 15 4.39 5.40 14.14
C ALA A 15 4.97 5.85 12.78
N THR A 16 4.77 7.13 12.40
CA THR A 16 5.27 7.66 11.12
C THR A 16 6.80 7.61 11.05
N LYS A 17 7.50 7.88 12.15
CA LYS A 17 8.97 7.80 12.24
C LYS A 17 9.54 6.38 12.14
N GLU A 18 8.73 5.36 12.34
CA GLU A 18 9.15 3.96 12.23
C GLU A 18 9.12 3.40 10.79
N VAL A 19 8.72 4.21 9.80
CA VAL A 19 8.74 3.80 8.39
C VAL A 19 10.18 3.49 7.98
N PRO A 20 10.43 2.32 7.37
CA PRO A 20 11.80 1.96 7.00
C PRO A 20 12.32 2.84 5.85
N VAL A 21 13.61 3.09 5.88
CA VAL A 21 14.33 3.80 4.80
C VAL A 21 14.11 3.10 3.46
N GLY A 22 13.74 3.87 2.46
CA GLY A 22 13.38 3.38 1.12
C GLY A 22 11.99 2.73 1.03
N GLY A 23 11.19 2.80 2.11
CA GLY A 23 9.80 2.36 2.17
C GLY A 23 8.80 3.49 1.96
N ALA A 24 7.56 3.32 2.49
CA ALA A 24 6.54 4.35 2.43
C ALA A 24 5.63 4.42 3.66
N ALA A 25 5.22 5.64 3.98
CA ALA A 25 4.15 5.98 4.91
C ALA A 25 2.82 6.12 4.16
N GLY A 26 1.79 5.37 4.53
CA GLY A 26 0.45 5.45 3.93
C GLY A 26 -0.54 6.16 4.85
N PHE A 27 -1.15 7.23 4.36
CA PHE A 27 -2.15 8.04 5.05
C PHE A 27 -3.51 7.90 4.35
N VAL A 28 -4.53 7.39 5.05
CA VAL A 28 -5.89 7.28 4.51
C VAL A 28 -6.56 8.64 4.59
N ILE A 29 -6.97 9.20 3.46
CA ILE A 29 -7.51 10.57 3.38
C ILE A 29 -8.82 10.57 2.58
N GLY A 30 -9.83 11.30 3.06
CA GLY A 30 -11.11 11.42 2.37
C GLY A 30 -11.98 10.15 2.42
N VAL A 31 -11.75 9.26 3.40
CA VAL A 31 -12.51 8.02 3.60
C VAL A 31 -13.14 8.01 5.00
N PRO A 32 -14.22 8.79 5.25
CA PRO A 32 -14.78 8.98 6.60
C PRO A 32 -15.21 7.71 7.33
N SER A 33 -15.56 6.65 6.60
CA SER A 33 -15.89 5.33 7.13
C SER A 33 -14.69 4.55 7.67
N SER A 34 -13.46 4.94 7.33
CA SER A 34 -12.25 4.30 7.82
C SER A 34 -11.85 4.85 9.19
N LEU A 35 -11.57 3.94 10.14
CA LEU A 35 -10.98 4.31 11.44
C LEU A 35 -9.58 4.94 11.33
N ARG A 36 -8.95 4.82 10.16
CA ARG A 36 -7.62 5.34 9.85
C ARG A 36 -7.67 6.67 9.09
N ASN A 37 -8.90 7.18 8.81
CA ASN A 37 -9.07 8.40 8.05
C ASN A 37 -8.46 9.61 8.74
N LEU A 38 -7.83 10.46 7.93
CA LEU A 38 -7.30 11.76 8.30
C LEU A 38 -7.93 12.85 7.41
N SER A 39 -7.99 14.07 7.94
CA SER A 39 -8.18 15.24 7.08
C SER A 39 -6.87 15.55 6.32
N PRO A 40 -6.92 16.21 5.14
CA PRO A 40 -5.72 16.66 4.42
C PRO A 40 -4.79 17.47 5.33
N LYS A 41 -5.33 18.39 6.13
CA LYS A 41 -4.55 19.18 7.09
C LYS A 41 -3.80 18.31 8.10
N ARG A 42 -4.47 17.29 8.67
CA ARG A 42 -3.83 16.41 9.64
C ARG A 42 -2.74 15.54 9.01
N ALA A 43 -2.94 15.08 7.78
CA ALA A 43 -1.91 14.37 7.02
C ALA A 43 -0.69 15.26 6.77
N ALA A 44 -0.88 16.51 6.33
CA ALA A 44 0.20 17.49 6.12
C ALA A 44 1.05 17.72 7.39
N GLU A 45 0.44 17.68 8.57
CA GLU A 45 1.18 17.77 9.84
C GLU A 45 2.08 16.57 10.14
N LEU A 46 1.82 15.41 9.52
CA LEU A 46 2.59 14.17 9.71
C LEU A 46 3.66 13.95 8.64
N ILE A 47 3.55 14.60 7.49
CA ILE A 47 4.54 14.47 6.39
C ILE A 47 5.98 14.77 6.87
N PRO A 48 6.25 15.80 7.67
CA PRO A 48 7.61 16.08 8.16
C PRO A 48 8.22 14.98 9.05
N ASP A 49 7.40 14.06 9.56
CA ASP A 49 7.86 12.94 10.38
C ASP A 49 8.20 11.68 9.54
N VAL A 50 7.89 11.69 8.24
CA VAL A 50 8.29 10.63 7.32
C VAL A 50 9.81 10.71 7.12
N PRO A 51 10.56 9.60 7.28
CA PRO A 51 12.00 9.60 7.03
C PRO A 51 12.32 10.10 5.62
N THR A 52 13.37 10.93 5.48
CA THR A 52 13.71 11.63 4.24
C THR A 52 13.86 10.72 3.01
N GLU A 53 14.28 9.48 3.22
CA GLU A 53 14.47 8.49 2.14
C GLU A 53 13.25 7.55 1.97
N ALA A 54 12.13 7.85 2.66
CA ALA A 54 10.87 7.14 2.50
C ALA A 54 9.83 8.03 1.78
N GLU A 55 8.88 7.40 1.11
CA GLU A 55 7.83 8.10 0.39
C GLU A 55 6.59 8.32 1.28
N ALA A 56 5.91 9.45 1.12
CA ALA A 56 4.59 9.71 1.71
C ALA A 56 3.49 9.40 0.68
N TRP A 57 2.60 8.47 1.00
CA TRP A 57 1.50 8.06 0.11
C TRP A 57 0.13 8.44 0.70
N ALA A 58 -0.69 9.15 -0.05
CA ALA A 58 -2.12 9.23 0.25
C ALA A 58 -2.82 7.95 -0.22
N VAL A 59 -3.81 7.48 0.53
CA VAL A 59 -4.67 6.35 0.17
C VAL A 59 -6.11 6.85 0.14
N VAL A 60 -6.74 6.77 -1.02
CA VAL A 60 -8.06 7.33 -1.31
C VAL A 60 -8.98 6.31 -1.98
N VAL A 61 -10.28 6.55 -1.92
CA VAL A 61 -11.31 5.70 -2.54
C VAL A 61 -12.21 6.58 -3.41
N ASP A 62 -12.32 6.27 -4.71
CA ASP A 62 -13.09 7.01 -5.70
C ASP A 62 -12.95 8.55 -5.54
N PRO A 63 -11.71 9.07 -5.51
CA PRO A 63 -11.48 10.48 -5.21
C PRO A 63 -11.92 11.38 -6.36
N PRO A 64 -12.44 12.59 -6.08
CA PRO A 64 -12.55 13.63 -7.11
C PRO A 64 -11.15 14.15 -7.48
N ALA A 65 -10.99 14.68 -8.70
CA ALA A 65 -9.71 15.21 -9.19
C ALA A 65 -9.15 16.31 -8.29
N ASP A 66 -9.99 17.22 -7.80
CA ASP A 66 -9.60 18.32 -6.90
C ASP A 66 -8.91 17.79 -5.62
N LEU A 67 -9.38 16.66 -5.07
CA LEU A 67 -8.71 16.06 -3.91
C LEU A 67 -7.30 15.59 -4.27
N ILE A 68 -7.12 14.97 -5.44
CA ILE A 68 -5.80 14.50 -5.88
C ILE A 68 -4.85 15.69 -6.05
N HIS A 69 -5.28 16.79 -6.67
CA HIS A 69 -4.48 18.00 -6.77
C HIS A 69 -4.13 18.55 -5.38
N GLN A 70 -5.09 18.65 -4.47
CA GLN A 70 -4.85 19.10 -3.09
C GLN A 70 -3.81 18.24 -2.37
N LEU A 71 -3.83 16.93 -2.60
CA LEU A 71 -2.89 16.01 -1.96
C LEU A 71 -1.44 16.25 -2.38
N PHE A 72 -1.20 16.57 -3.66
CA PHE A 72 0.15 16.92 -4.11
C PHE A 72 0.54 18.35 -3.73
N ASP A 73 -0.34 19.33 -3.96
CA ASP A 73 0.00 20.75 -3.85
C ASP A 73 0.03 21.26 -2.41
N GLU A 74 -0.88 20.79 -1.55
CA GLU A 74 -1.07 21.31 -0.19
C GLU A 74 -0.60 20.32 0.89
N VAL A 75 -0.82 19.01 0.68
CA VAL A 75 -0.43 17.99 1.67
C VAL A 75 1.03 17.59 1.48
N GLY A 76 1.54 17.57 0.26
CA GLY A 76 2.92 17.26 -0.06
C GLY A 76 3.22 15.75 -0.10
N VAL A 77 2.28 14.95 -0.61
CA VAL A 77 2.52 13.52 -0.80
C VAL A 77 3.33 13.24 -2.07
N ASP A 78 4.12 12.16 -2.04
CA ASP A 78 4.88 11.73 -3.21
C ASP A 78 4.04 10.90 -4.18
N ARG A 79 3.00 10.19 -3.65
CA ARG A 79 2.13 9.32 -4.44
C ARG A 79 0.70 9.29 -3.91
N VAL A 80 -0.22 8.97 -4.80
CA VAL A 80 -1.62 8.70 -4.44
C VAL A 80 -2.00 7.28 -4.85
N GLN A 81 -2.29 6.44 -3.86
CA GLN A 81 -2.86 5.11 -4.04
C GLN A 81 -4.38 5.23 -4.17
N VAL A 82 -4.92 4.76 -5.27
CA VAL A 82 -6.35 4.89 -5.59
C VAL A 82 -7.03 3.54 -5.56
N TYR A 83 -8.03 3.40 -4.70
CA TYR A 83 -9.02 2.34 -4.77
C TYR A 83 -10.22 2.85 -5.60
N GLY A 84 -10.75 1.98 -6.48
CA GLY A 84 -11.84 2.34 -7.38
C GLY A 84 -11.37 3.09 -8.62
N SER A 85 -12.10 4.12 -9.02
CA SER A 85 -11.88 4.83 -10.27
C SER A 85 -10.84 5.93 -10.13
N ILE A 86 -9.94 6.05 -11.10
CA ILE A 86 -9.07 7.21 -11.26
C ILE A 86 -9.89 8.27 -12.02
N PRO A 87 -10.08 9.48 -11.46
CA PRO A 87 -10.89 10.51 -12.13
C PRO A 87 -10.20 11.06 -13.38
N GLU A 88 -11.00 11.62 -14.28
CA GLU A 88 -10.52 12.47 -15.37
C GLU A 88 -10.02 13.82 -14.83
N GLY A 89 -9.34 14.61 -15.65
CA GLY A 89 -8.85 15.96 -15.26
C GLY A 89 -7.49 15.94 -14.55
N LEU A 90 -6.71 14.89 -14.75
CA LEU A 90 -5.36 14.73 -14.17
C LEU A 90 -4.25 14.84 -15.23
N GLU A 91 -4.51 15.53 -16.36
CA GLU A 91 -3.61 15.62 -17.52
C GLU A 91 -2.26 16.29 -17.20
N PHE A 92 -2.20 17.05 -16.10
CA PHE A 92 -0.98 17.73 -15.65
C PHE A 92 -0.19 16.93 -14.60
N LEU A 93 -0.74 15.80 -14.12
CA LEU A 93 -0.03 14.92 -13.19
C LEU A 93 0.74 13.87 -13.98
N GLU A 94 1.98 13.67 -13.61
CA GLU A 94 2.72 12.52 -14.09
C GLU A 94 2.06 11.25 -13.54
N VAL A 95 1.42 10.48 -14.42
CA VAL A 95 0.62 9.28 -14.05
C VAL A 95 1.39 8.27 -13.21
N HIS A 96 2.71 8.25 -13.26
CA HIS A 96 3.54 7.40 -12.41
C HIS A 96 3.54 7.79 -10.91
N HIS A 97 2.94 8.93 -10.56
CA HIS A 97 2.67 9.28 -9.16
C HIS A 97 1.39 8.62 -8.64
N LEU A 98 0.54 8.08 -9.53
CA LEU A 98 -0.65 7.32 -9.14
C LEU A 98 -0.32 5.83 -9.03
N VAL A 99 -0.93 5.19 -8.02
CA VAL A 99 -0.79 3.74 -7.77
C VAL A 99 -2.19 3.13 -7.69
N PRO A 100 -2.71 2.57 -8.78
CA PRO A 100 -4.01 1.90 -8.75
C PRO A 100 -3.98 0.68 -7.85
N SER A 101 -5.02 0.52 -7.01
CA SER A 101 -5.25 -0.68 -6.22
C SER A 101 -6.09 -1.67 -7.01
N MET A 102 -5.51 -2.82 -7.30
CA MET A 102 -6.15 -3.89 -8.05
C MET A 102 -6.78 -4.91 -7.07
N PRO A 103 -8.09 -5.13 -7.13
CA PRO A 103 -8.78 -6.06 -6.26
C PRO A 103 -8.51 -7.52 -6.68
N ILE A 104 -7.95 -8.32 -5.77
CA ILE A 104 -7.68 -9.75 -5.97
C ILE A 104 -8.67 -10.57 -5.13
N PRO A 105 -9.38 -11.55 -5.69
CA PRO A 105 -10.25 -12.43 -4.93
C PRO A 105 -9.51 -13.13 -3.78
N PRO A 106 -10.15 -13.35 -2.61
CA PRO A 106 -9.52 -14.05 -1.47
C PRO A 106 -9.33 -15.55 -1.72
N VAL A 107 -10.09 -16.14 -2.63
CA VAL A 107 -10.01 -17.55 -3.03
C VAL A 107 -9.90 -17.61 -4.54
N ALA A 108 -9.27 -18.66 -5.08
CA ALA A 108 -9.23 -18.89 -6.51
C ALA A 108 -10.68 -18.98 -7.04
N ALA A 109 -11.18 -17.87 -7.56
CA ALA A 109 -12.41 -17.87 -8.32
C ALA A 109 -12.10 -18.46 -9.69
N GLY A 110 -12.90 -19.40 -10.16
CA GLY A 110 -12.82 -19.84 -11.56
C GLY A 110 -13.08 -18.62 -12.45
N GLY A 111 -12.15 -18.29 -13.33
CA GLY A 111 -12.27 -17.14 -14.23
C GLY A 111 -10.89 -16.60 -14.61
N ASP A 112 -10.90 -15.59 -15.48
CA ASP A 112 -9.68 -14.91 -15.91
C ASP A 112 -9.07 -14.09 -14.75
N ASP A 113 -7.74 -13.96 -14.75
CA ASP A 113 -7.04 -13.09 -13.81
C ASP A 113 -7.47 -11.62 -14.03
N PRO A 114 -7.53 -10.79 -12.96
CA PRO A 114 -7.89 -9.39 -13.09
C PRO A 114 -6.98 -8.67 -14.09
N LYS A 115 -7.57 -7.78 -14.91
CA LYS A 115 -6.82 -7.04 -15.91
C LYS A 115 -5.88 -6.04 -15.24
N VAL A 116 -4.58 -6.19 -15.50
CA VAL A 116 -3.55 -5.28 -15.01
C VAL A 116 -3.58 -3.98 -15.82
N PRO A 117 -3.58 -2.79 -15.18
CA PRO A 117 -3.50 -1.50 -15.88
C PRO A 117 -2.22 -1.40 -16.74
N PRO A 118 -2.17 -0.58 -17.79
CA PRO A 118 -0.98 -0.43 -18.64
C PRO A 118 0.28 -0.02 -17.85
N ALA A 119 1.44 -0.54 -18.23
CA ALA A 119 2.69 -0.30 -17.49
C ALA A 119 3.25 1.11 -17.74
N GLU A 120 3.01 1.64 -18.93
CA GLU A 120 3.36 2.99 -19.34
C GLU A 120 2.64 4.06 -18.51
N ASP A 121 1.39 3.80 -18.12
CA ASP A 121 0.60 4.72 -17.31
C ASP A 121 0.89 4.53 -15.81
N PHE A 122 0.98 3.26 -15.36
CA PHE A 122 1.09 2.95 -13.94
C PHE A 122 2.23 1.97 -13.67
N PRO A 123 3.48 2.44 -13.50
CA PRO A 123 4.64 1.56 -13.27
C PRO A 123 4.57 0.80 -11.94
N ARG A 124 3.76 1.28 -11.00
CA ARG A 124 3.46 0.60 -9.73
C ARG A 124 1.98 0.24 -9.64
N VAL A 125 1.68 -0.95 -9.12
CA VAL A 125 0.31 -1.43 -8.88
C VAL A 125 0.24 -2.06 -7.51
N HIS A 126 -0.79 -1.72 -6.77
CA HIS A 126 -1.07 -2.29 -5.46
C HIS A 126 -2.04 -3.46 -5.62
N LEU A 127 -1.70 -4.64 -5.07
CA LEU A 127 -2.53 -5.84 -5.07
C LEU A 127 -3.16 -6.01 -3.70
N ASP A 128 -4.47 -5.86 -3.57
CA ASP A 128 -5.17 -6.03 -2.28
C ASP A 128 -6.40 -6.94 -2.45
N VAL A 129 -6.92 -7.44 -1.33
CA VAL A 129 -8.05 -8.34 -1.34
C VAL A 129 -9.33 -7.66 -1.83
N ALA A 130 -10.08 -8.33 -2.71
CA ALA A 130 -11.37 -7.86 -3.22
C ALA A 130 -12.52 -8.09 -2.21
N GLY A 131 -13.62 -7.33 -2.38
CA GLY A 131 -14.90 -7.60 -1.73
C GLY A 131 -14.97 -7.23 -0.25
N GLN A 132 -14.05 -6.42 0.25
CA GLN A 132 -14.11 -5.92 1.61
C GLN A 132 -14.99 -4.67 1.70
N PRO A 133 -15.79 -4.48 2.79
CA PRO A 133 -16.64 -3.30 2.97
C PRO A 133 -15.87 -1.99 2.95
N LEU A 134 -14.62 -2.03 3.41
CA LEU A 134 -13.65 -0.94 3.35
C LEU A 134 -12.32 -1.47 2.81
N PRO A 135 -11.71 -0.79 1.84
CA PRO A 135 -10.40 -1.14 1.34
C PRO A 135 -9.35 -1.07 2.45
N GLY A 136 -8.53 -2.12 2.55
CA GLY A 136 -7.41 -2.22 3.47
C GLY A 136 -7.76 -2.50 4.93
N GLY A 137 -6.90 -3.22 5.61
CA GLY A 137 -6.97 -3.49 7.05
C GLY A 137 -8.02 -4.49 7.51
N SER A 138 -8.63 -5.26 6.62
CA SER A 138 -9.61 -6.31 6.94
C SER A 138 -8.99 -7.56 7.59
N GLY A 139 -7.68 -7.75 7.47
CA GLY A 139 -6.99 -8.98 7.88
C GLY A 139 -7.19 -10.18 6.95
N VAL A 140 -8.01 -10.05 5.92
CA VAL A 140 -8.23 -11.08 4.89
C VAL A 140 -7.09 -11.02 3.86
N ARG A 141 -6.66 -12.20 3.40
CA ARG A 141 -5.60 -12.33 2.39
C ARG A 141 -6.17 -12.47 0.99
N PRO A 142 -5.58 -11.83 -0.03
CA PRO A 142 -5.86 -12.14 -1.42
C PRO A 142 -5.38 -13.58 -1.76
N ASN A 143 -5.83 -14.12 -2.88
CA ASN A 143 -5.28 -15.37 -3.38
C ASN A 143 -3.84 -15.13 -3.87
N TRP A 144 -2.86 -15.64 -3.12
CA TRP A 144 -1.45 -15.47 -3.45
C TRP A 144 -1.02 -16.18 -4.72
N GLU A 145 -1.67 -17.27 -5.11
CA GLU A 145 -1.39 -17.95 -6.38
C GLU A 145 -1.79 -17.06 -7.56
N THR A 146 -2.95 -16.40 -7.46
CA THR A 146 -3.37 -15.41 -8.44
C THR A 146 -2.39 -14.22 -8.49
N CYS A 147 -1.97 -13.69 -7.32
CA CYS A 147 -0.97 -12.63 -7.26
C CYS A 147 0.35 -13.07 -7.91
N ALA A 148 0.83 -14.30 -7.65
CA ALA A 148 2.05 -14.83 -8.23
C ALA A 148 1.98 -14.91 -9.76
N ARG A 149 0.86 -15.45 -10.31
CA ARG A 149 0.66 -15.48 -11.78
C ARG A 149 0.71 -14.08 -12.40
N ILE A 150 0.08 -13.09 -11.74
CA ILE A 150 0.09 -11.70 -12.21
C ILE A 150 1.52 -11.13 -12.20
N VAL A 151 2.25 -11.33 -11.12
CA VAL A 151 3.65 -10.87 -11.00
C VAL A 151 4.54 -11.52 -12.06
N ASP A 152 4.43 -12.83 -12.24
CA ASP A 152 5.23 -13.60 -13.20
C ASP A 152 4.91 -13.23 -14.67
N ALA A 153 3.65 -12.88 -14.95
CA ALA A 153 3.23 -12.44 -16.29
C ALA A 153 3.72 -11.02 -16.67
N HIS A 154 4.20 -10.24 -15.68
CA HIS A 154 4.59 -8.84 -15.91
C HIS A 154 5.99 -8.56 -15.33
N PRO A 155 7.06 -9.15 -15.88
CA PRO A 155 8.41 -9.00 -15.35
C PRO A 155 8.89 -7.54 -15.39
N GLY A 156 9.54 -7.10 -14.32
CA GLY A 156 10.04 -5.73 -14.17
C GLY A 156 9.03 -4.72 -13.65
N ARG A 157 7.76 -5.08 -13.55
CA ARG A 157 6.73 -4.22 -12.98
C ARG A 157 6.76 -4.24 -11.44
N LYS A 158 6.47 -3.10 -10.82
CA LYS A 158 6.50 -2.94 -9.36
C LYS A 158 5.14 -3.24 -8.77
N PHE A 159 4.91 -4.49 -8.35
CA PHE A 159 3.72 -4.88 -7.60
C PHE A 159 3.96 -4.78 -6.11
N VAL A 160 3.03 -4.14 -5.38
CA VAL A 160 3.02 -4.06 -3.91
C VAL A 160 1.89 -4.94 -3.39
N LEU A 161 2.24 -6.04 -2.72
CA LEU A 161 1.28 -6.99 -2.17
C LEU A 161 0.74 -6.50 -0.83
N ALA A 162 -0.57 -6.49 -0.69
CA ALA A 162 -1.29 -6.16 0.54
C ALA A 162 -2.29 -7.25 0.94
N GLY A 163 -3.04 -6.98 2.02
CA GLY A 163 -4.10 -7.86 2.51
C GLY A 163 -3.60 -8.90 3.51
N GLY A 164 -3.96 -8.72 4.79
CA GLY A 164 -3.75 -9.68 5.86
C GLY A 164 -2.29 -10.05 6.16
N LEU A 165 -1.33 -9.23 5.76
CA LEU A 165 0.09 -9.46 6.05
C LEU A 165 0.39 -9.18 7.54
N THR A 166 1.26 -10.00 8.11
CA THR A 166 1.79 -9.91 9.47
C THR A 166 3.26 -10.33 9.49
N ALA A 167 3.96 -10.13 10.61
CA ALA A 167 5.34 -10.59 10.75
C ALA A 167 5.48 -12.12 10.61
N GLU A 168 4.43 -12.87 10.96
CA GLU A 168 4.42 -14.33 10.93
C GLU A 168 4.23 -14.91 9.52
N ASN A 169 3.61 -14.15 8.60
CA ASN A 169 3.27 -14.66 7.27
C ASN A 169 3.94 -13.94 6.09
N VAL A 170 4.61 -12.82 6.33
CA VAL A 170 5.20 -12.03 5.24
C VAL A 170 6.32 -12.79 4.51
N GLY A 171 7.06 -13.64 5.19
CA GLY A 171 8.07 -14.50 4.56
C GLY A 171 7.45 -15.47 3.54
N ASP A 172 6.34 -16.13 3.89
CA ASP A 172 5.61 -17.04 2.99
C ASP A 172 5.01 -16.25 1.81
N ALA A 173 4.49 -15.04 2.07
CA ALA A 173 3.97 -14.17 1.03
C ALA A 173 5.06 -13.77 0.01
N LEU A 174 6.25 -13.40 0.49
CA LEU A 174 7.40 -13.07 -0.35
C LEU A 174 7.89 -14.28 -1.16
N ALA A 175 7.96 -15.45 -0.53
CA ALA A 175 8.35 -16.70 -1.20
C ALA A 175 7.38 -17.09 -2.32
N THR A 176 6.08 -16.94 -2.06
CA THR A 176 5.02 -17.38 -2.99
C THR A 176 4.83 -16.39 -4.14
N VAL A 177 4.68 -15.09 -3.81
CA VAL A 177 4.25 -14.07 -4.78
C VAL A 177 5.43 -13.39 -5.46
N ARG A 178 6.57 -13.30 -4.78
CA ARG A 178 7.77 -12.58 -5.26
C ARG A 178 7.47 -11.14 -5.71
N PRO A 179 6.68 -10.36 -4.93
CA PRO A 179 6.34 -8.99 -5.30
C PRO A 179 7.56 -8.08 -5.18
N TRP A 180 7.50 -6.91 -5.82
CA TRP A 180 8.51 -5.86 -5.63
C TRP A 180 8.48 -5.29 -4.19
N GLY A 181 7.30 -5.25 -3.57
CA GLY A 181 7.12 -4.73 -2.22
C GLY A 181 5.90 -5.31 -1.51
N VAL A 182 5.80 -5.00 -0.23
CA VAL A 182 4.70 -5.40 0.65
C VAL A 182 4.10 -4.19 1.36
N ASP A 183 2.79 -4.23 1.61
CA ASP A 183 2.04 -3.21 2.33
C ASP A 183 1.30 -3.84 3.52
N VAL A 184 1.50 -3.29 4.70
CA VAL A 184 0.87 -3.79 5.92
C VAL A 184 0.11 -2.69 6.66
N SER A 185 -1.10 -3.01 7.10
CA SER A 185 -1.93 -2.08 7.89
C SER A 185 -2.32 -2.70 9.23
N SER A 186 -3.34 -3.57 9.26
CA SER A 186 -3.86 -4.16 10.52
C SER A 186 -2.87 -5.10 11.21
N GLY A 187 -1.98 -5.76 10.47
CA GLY A 187 -0.98 -6.68 11.04
C GLY A 187 0.06 -6.02 11.95
N ILE A 188 0.15 -4.69 11.90
CA ILE A 188 1.02 -3.89 12.77
C ILE A 188 0.24 -3.02 13.77
N GLU A 189 -1.00 -3.39 14.09
CA GLU A 189 -1.88 -2.68 15.02
C GLU A 189 -2.08 -3.46 16.32
N SER A 190 -2.08 -2.74 17.45
CA SER A 190 -2.48 -3.29 18.77
C SER A 190 -3.99 -3.31 18.96
N ALA A 191 -4.68 -2.35 18.33
CA ALA A 191 -6.14 -2.23 18.23
C ALA A 191 -6.49 -1.55 16.89
N PRO A 192 -7.71 -1.69 16.34
CA PRO A 192 -8.08 -1.09 15.07
C PRO A 192 -7.73 0.40 14.98
N GLY A 193 -6.86 0.76 14.02
CA GLY A 193 -6.38 2.12 13.80
C GLY A 193 -5.27 2.59 14.75
N VAL A 194 -4.76 1.74 15.64
CA VAL A 194 -3.66 2.06 16.57
C VAL A 194 -2.42 1.24 16.24
N LYS A 195 -1.40 1.88 15.67
CA LYS A 195 -0.15 1.21 15.30
C LYS A 195 0.67 0.83 16.54
N ASP A 196 1.34 -0.30 16.48
CA ASP A 196 2.22 -0.84 17.51
C ASP A 196 3.65 -0.86 16.99
N VAL A 197 4.51 -0.04 17.56
CA VAL A 197 5.92 0.09 17.16
C VAL A 197 6.67 -1.24 17.24
N ALA A 198 6.39 -2.07 18.25
CA ALA A 198 7.04 -3.37 18.37
C ALA A 198 6.64 -4.31 17.23
N ARG A 199 5.36 -4.31 16.82
CA ARG A 199 4.85 -5.07 15.66
C ARG A 199 5.41 -4.52 14.34
N MET A 200 5.51 -3.20 14.19
CA MET A 200 6.11 -2.56 13.01
C MET A 200 7.56 -3.03 12.83
N ARG A 201 8.35 -2.97 13.89
CA ARG A 201 9.75 -3.43 13.89
C ARG A 201 9.86 -4.95 13.68
N ALA A 202 8.91 -5.73 14.23
CA ALA A 202 8.86 -7.18 13.99
C ALA A 202 8.59 -7.50 12.53
N PHE A 203 7.69 -6.77 11.88
CA PHE A 203 7.39 -6.93 10.45
C PHE A 203 8.63 -6.66 9.58
N VAL A 204 9.35 -5.56 9.84
CA VAL A 204 10.60 -5.26 9.10
C VAL A 204 11.64 -6.36 9.28
N ARG A 205 11.86 -6.83 10.53
CA ARG A 205 12.80 -7.94 10.78
C ARG A 205 12.41 -9.22 10.05
N ALA A 206 11.12 -9.52 9.92
CA ALA A 206 10.66 -10.71 9.20
C ALA A 206 10.96 -10.59 7.68
N VAL A 207 10.80 -9.41 7.09
CA VAL A 207 11.20 -9.14 5.69
C VAL A 207 12.71 -9.28 5.52
N GLU A 208 13.52 -8.66 6.39
CA GLU A 208 14.99 -8.74 6.35
C GLU A 208 15.51 -10.17 6.55
N ALA A 209 14.87 -10.95 7.41
CA ALA A 209 15.22 -12.38 7.62
C ALA A 209 14.96 -13.20 6.36
N PHE A 210 13.85 -12.96 5.66
CA PHE A 210 13.56 -13.60 4.37
C PHE A 210 14.63 -13.25 3.32
N GLU A 211 14.98 -11.96 3.18
CA GLU A 211 16.00 -11.49 2.23
C GLU A 211 17.38 -12.15 2.51
N SER A 212 17.75 -12.23 3.78
CA SER A 212 19.05 -12.80 4.18
C SER A 212 19.14 -14.33 3.94
N GLY A 213 18.01 -15.02 3.99
CA GLY A 213 17.93 -16.46 3.71
C GLY A 213 17.89 -16.82 2.21
N HIS A 214 17.70 -15.82 1.33
CA HIS A 214 17.57 -15.98 -0.14
C HIS A 214 18.60 -15.14 -0.92
N ALA A 215 19.65 -14.63 -0.26
CA ALA A 215 20.76 -13.85 -0.85
C ALA A 215 21.85 -14.74 -1.45
#